data_ee664abf7432a264c4243b5800d2d6ae
#
_entry.id   ee664abf7432a264c4243b5800d2d6ae
#
_cell.length_a   1.000
_cell.length_b   1.000
_cell.length_c   1.000
_cell.angle_alpha   90.00
_cell.angle_beta   90.00
_cell.angle_gamma   90.00
#
_symmetry.space_group_name_H-M   'P 1'
#
loop_
_entity.id
_entity.type
_entity.pdbx_description
1 polymer ?
#
loop_
_entity_poly.entity_id
_entity_poly.type
_entity_poly.pdbx_seq_one_letter_code
_entity_poly.pdbx_strand_id
1 'polypeptide(L)'
;MIKSNIKLFVLSFLLLISLRPLQSAEMVDPIKVDWSFKGLTGTFDRASLQRGFQVYKEVCASCHSMQYLSYRNLGEPGGPEFSEQEVKAIAASFEIEDGPDSQGEMFTRPGKPSDKFKSS
;
A
#
# COMPACT_ATOMS: atom_id res chain seq x y z
N MET A 1 -54.87 -2.40 34.56
CA MET A 1 -54.47 -3.37 33.53
C MET A 1 -54.17 -2.72 32.14
N ILE A 2 -54.94 -1.74 31.66
CA ILE A 2 -54.75 -1.10 30.33
C ILE A 2 -53.41 -0.37 30.16
N LYS A 3 -52.93 0.34 31.19
CA LYS A 3 -51.67 1.10 31.16
C LYS A 3 -50.42 0.21 31.00
N SER A 4 -50.48 -1.06 31.49
CA SER A 4 -49.36 -2.01 31.35
C SER A 4 -49.27 -2.55 29.92
N ASN A 5 -50.39 -2.78 29.27
CA ASN A 5 -50.42 -3.32 27.91
C ASN A 5 -49.98 -2.26 26.87
N ILE A 6 -50.25 -1.01 27.12
CA ILE A 6 -49.78 0.12 26.26
C ILE A 6 -48.26 0.23 26.30
N LYS A 7 -47.64 0.10 27.50
CA LYS A 7 -46.20 0.14 27.63
C LYS A 7 -45.52 -1.04 26.87
N LEU A 8 -46.10 -2.21 26.94
CA LEU A 8 -45.59 -3.38 26.23
C LEU A 8 -45.71 -3.21 24.71
N PHE A 9 -46.80 -2.63 24.25
CA PHE A 9 -47.03 -2.36 22.81
C PHE A 9 -46.06 -1.30 22.27
N VAL A 10 -45.82 -0.24 23.01
CA VAL A 10 -44.85 0.81 22.64
C VAL A 10 -43.42 0.26 22.63
N LEU A 11 -43.07 -0.56 23.60
CA LEU A 11 -41.74 -1.18 23.65
C LEU A 11 -41.50 -2.15 22.47
N SER A 12 -42.53 -2.98 22.13
CA SER A 12 -42.48 -3.86 20.97
C SER A 12 -42.39 -3.09 19.64
N PHE A 13 -43.09 -1.97 19.52
CA PHE A 13 -43.06 -1.12 18.33
C PHE A 13 -41.73 -0.40 18.16
N LEU A 14 -41.12 0.06 19.27
CA LEU A 14 -39.75 0.61 19.24
C LEU A 14 -38.70 -0.42 18.82
N LEU A 15 -38.85 -1.67 19.26
CA LEU A 15 -37.93 -2.76 18.90
C LEU A 15 -38.01 -3.10 17.40
N LEU A 16 -39.18 -3.01 16.80
CA LEU A 16 -39.39 -3.25 15.36
C LEU A 16 -38.79 -2.15 14.48
N ILE A 17 -38.74 -0.91 14.97
CA ILE A 17 -38.15 0.23 14.23
C ILE A 17 -36.62 0.13 14.21
N SER A 18 -36.00 -0.51 15.20
CA SER A 18 -34.54 -0.66 15.26
C SER A 18 -33.98 -1.77 14.35
N LEU A 19 -34.83 -2.61 13.79
CA LEU A 19 -34.46 -3.63 12.78
C LEU A 19 -34.35 -3.00 11.37
N ARG A 20 -33.55 -1.96 11.22
CA ARG A 20 -33.17 -1.51 9.87
C ARG A 20 -32.22 -2.54 9.28
N PRO A 21 -32.49 -3.08 8.07
CA PRO A 21 -31.50 -3.89 7.40
C PRO A 21 -30.25 -3.03 7.23
N LEU A 22 -29.09 -3.52 7.72
CA LEU A 22 -27.80 -2.96 7.33
C LEU A 22 -27.70 -3.19 5.82
N GLN A 23 -27.96 -2.14 5.04
CA GLN A 23 -27.60 -2.18 3.63
C GLN A 23 -26.07 -2.23 3.58
N SER A 24 -25.54 -3.41 3.28
CA SER A 24 -24.15 -3.55 2.90
C SER A 24 -23.92 -2.67 1.68
N ALA A 25 -22.83 -1.90 1.69
CA ALA A 25 -22.43 -1.12 0.54
C ALA A 25 -22.44 -2.03 -0.71
N GLU A 26 -23.04 -1.56 -1.78
CA GLU A 26 -23.06 -2.27 -3.06
C GLU A 26 -21.61 -2.59 -3.45
N MET A 27 -21.30 -3.88 -3.55
CA MET A 27 -19.97 -4.32 -3.97
C MET A 27 -19.83 -3.99 -5.45
N VAL A 28 -19.00 -2.99 -5.74
CA VAL A 28 -18.61 -2.68 -7.12
C VAL A 28 -17.67 -3.80 -7.58
N ASP A 29 -18.04 -4.50 -8.63
CA ASP A 29 -17.18 -5.50 -9.24
C ASP A 29 -15.87 -4.84 -9.73
N PRO A 30 -14.70 -5.36 -9.33
CA PRO A 30 -13.44 -4.81 -9.79
C PRO A 30 -13.28 -4.99 -11.29
N ILE A 31 -12.63 -4.02 -11.92
CA ILE A 31 -12.34 -4.06 -13.35
C ILE A 31 -11.53 -5.32 -13.68
N LYS A 32 -11.99 -6.11 -14.63
CA LYS A 32 -11.26 -7.28 -15.13
C LYS A 32 -10.14 -6.82 -16.06
N VAL A 33 -8.90 -7.06 -15.65
CA VAL A 33 -7.70 -6.73 -16.44
C VAL A 33 -7.02 -8.02 -16.87
N ASP A 34 -6.64 -8.11 -18.13
CA ASP A 34 -5.81 -9.20 -18.65
C ASP A 34 -4.32 -8.85 -18.39
N TRP A 35 -3.83 -9.37 -17.26
CA TRP A 35 -2.45 -9.17 -16.87
C TRP A 35 -1.50 -10.06 -17.69
N SER A 36 -0.37 -9.51 -18.14
CA SER A 36 0.65 -10.24 -18.91
C SER A 36 1.25 -11.44 -18.16
N PHE A 37 1.26 -11.38 -16.83
CA PHE A 37 1.77 -12.43 -15.94
C PHE A 37 0.74 -13.52 -15.60
N LYS A 38 -0.45 -13.49 -16.24
CA LYS A 38 -1.53 -14.44 -15.97
C LYS A 38 -1.23 -15.78 -16.63
N GLY A 39 -1.42 -16.89 -15.90
CA GLY A 39 -1.22 -18.25 -16.40
C GLY A 39 0.18 -18.83 -16.13
N LEU A 40 0.39 -20.07 -16.54
CA LEU A 40 1.63 -20.83 -16.26
C LEU A 40 2.86 -20.28 -16.96
N THR A 41 2.71 -19.59 -18.08
CA THR A 41 3.80 -19.01 -18.88
C THR A 41 3.78 -17.49 -18.87
N GLY A 42 2.98 -16.90 -18.00
CA GLY A 42 2.87 -15.46 -17.88
C GLY A 42 4.15 -14.84 -17.32
N THR A 43 4.57 -13.71 -17.90
CA THR A 43 5.74 -12.94 -17.46
C THR A 43 5.34 -11.50 -17.21
N PHE A 44 6.06 -10.86 -16.29
CA PHE A 44 5.90 -9.44 -16.06
C PHE A 44 6.49 -8.63 -17.22
N ASP A 45 5.72 -7.66 -17.71
CA ASP A 45 6.23 -6.68 -18.66
C ASP A 45 7.09 -5.66 -17.92
N ARG A 46 8.40 -5.62 -18.27
CA ARG A 46 9.39 -4.73 -17.62
C ARG A 46 8.99 -3.27 -17.69
N ALA A 47 8.56 -2.82 -18.86
CA ALA A 47 8.17 -1.41 -19.04
C ALA A 47 6.96 -1.04 -18.17
N SER A 48 6.01 -1.96 -18.00
CA SER A 48 4.88 -1.77 -17.08
C SER A 48 5.33 -1.74 -15.62
N LEU A 49 6.30 -2.57 -15.22
CA LEU A 49 6.86 -2.55 -13.87
C LEU A 49 7.61 -1.24 -13.58
N GLN A 50 8.35 -0.71 -14.54
CA GLN A 50 9.04 0.58 -14.41
C GLN A 50 8.05 1.73 -14.24
N ARG A 51 6.97 1.77 -15.04
CA ARG A 51 5.88 2.75 -14.86
C ARG A 51 5.16 2.57 -13.52
N GLY A 52 4.93 1.33 -13.10
CA GLY A 52 4.35 1.02 -11.79
C GLY A 52 5.23 1.50 -10.64
N PHE A 53 6.55 1.35 -10.76
CA PHE A 53 7.49 1.90 -9.79
C PHE A 53 7.44 3.44 -9.75
N GLN A 54 7.31 4.09 -10.89
CA GLN A 54 7.14 5.54 -10.95
C GLN A 54 5.89 5.97 -10.18
N VAL A 55 4.75 5.33 -10.41
CA VAL A 55 3.51 5.61 -9.66
C VAL A 55 3.71 5.38 -8.17
N TYR A 56 4.37 4.28 -7.78
CA TYR A 56 4.70 4.04 -6.38
C TYR A 56 5.50 5.19 -5.78
N LYS A 57 6.60 5.59 -6.44
CA LYS A 57 7.49 6.66 -5.97
C LYS A 57 6.78 8.01 -5.83
N GLU A 58 5.93 8.36 -6.79
CA GLU A 58 5.32 9.68 -6.85
C GLU A 58 4.04 9.81 -6.01
N VAL A 59 3.34 8.69 -5.79
CA VAL A 59 2.02 8.71 -5.14
C VAL A 59 2.00 7.90 -3.84
N CYS A 60 2.40 6.63 -3.90
CA CYS A 60 2.16 5.70 -2.80
C CYS A 60 3.22 5.80 -1.69
N ALA A 61 4.47 6.12 -2.04
CA ALA A 61 5.60 6.13 -1.12
C ALA A 61 5.48 7.17 -0.01
N SER A 62 4.67 8.22 -0.21
CA SER A 62 4.38 9.22 0.82
C SER A 62 3.73 8.62 2.09
N CYS A 63 2.99 7.51 1.94
CA CYS A 63 2.29 6.85 3.04
C CYS A 63 2.69 5.38 3.21
N HIS A 64 3.15 4.72 2.14
CA HIS A 64 3.43 3.29 2.14
C HIS A 64 4.91 2.98 1.91
N SER A 65 5.57 2.50 2.96
CA SER A 65 6.93 1.97 2.84
C SER A 65 6.92 0.52 2.34
N MET A 66 7.97 0.12 1.61
CA MET A 66 8.24 -1.28 1.28
C MET A 66 9.48 -1.75 2.07
N GLN A 67 9.37 -1.75 3.39
CA GLN A 67 10.49 -1.99 4.31
C GLN A 67 11.17 -3.36 4.18
N TYR A 68 10.57 -4.30 3.46
CA TYR A 68 11.18 -5.61 3.19
C TYR A 68 11.99 -5.65 1.89
N LEU A 69 11.85 -4.61 1.04
CA LEU A 69 12.60 -4.46 -0.21
C LEU A 69 13.72 -3.43 -0.04
N SER A 70 14.85 -3.71 -0.68
CA SER A 70 15.94 -2.74 -0.83
C SER A 70 15.91 -2.14 -2.23
N TYR A 71 16.49 -0.95 -2.41
CA TYR A 71 16.59 -0.33 -3.75
C TYR A 71 17.28 -1.23 -4.78
N ARG A 72 18.27 -2.05 -4.37
CA ARG A 72 18.94 -3.01 -5.25
C ARG A 72 18.00 -4.01 -5.91
N ASN A 73 16.87 -4.35 -5.25
CA ASN A 73 15.91 -5.30 -5.81
C ASN A 73 15.23 -4.77 -7.09
N LEU A 74 15.28 -3.45 -7.32
CA LEU A 74 14.79 -2.85 -8.58
C LEU A 74 15.60 -3.28 -9.82
N GLY A 75 16.83 -3.72 -9.63
CA GLY A 75 17.70 -4.23 -10.71
C GLY A 75 17.67 -5.73 -10.90
N GLU A 76 16.93 -6.47 -10.06
CA GLU A 76 16.90 -7.93 -10.13
C GLU A 76 16.07 -8.45 -11.30
N PRO A 77 16.42 -9.63 -11.87
CA PRO A 77 15.65 -10.27 -12.93
C PRO A 77 14.19 -10.55 -12.50
N GLY A 78 13.25 -10.31 -13.41
CA GLY A 78 11.83 -10.50 -13.15
C GLY A 78 11.14 -9.32 -12.46
N GLY A 79 11.92 -8.30 -12.08
CA GLY A 79 11.45 -7.02 -11.59
C GLY A 79 11.49 -5.93 -12.68
N PRO A 80 11.57 -4.66 -12.28
CA PRO A 80 11.72 -3.53 -13.20
C PRO A 80 13.02 -3.56 -14.01
N GLU A 81 14.03 -4.30 -13.52
CA GLU A 81 15.34 -4.52 -14.16
C GLU A 81 16.03 -3.20 -14.55
N PHE A 82 16.03 -2.24 -13.65
CA PHE A 82 16.84 -1.03 -13.81
C PHE A 82 18.33 -1.38 -13.80
N SER A 83 19.13 -0.66 -14.57
CA SER A 83 20.58 -0.79 -14.54
C SER A 83 21.14 -0.44 -13.16
N GLU A 84 22.35 -0.90 -12.85
CA GLU A 84 23.02 -0.59 -11.57
C GLU A 84 23.15 0.93 -11.35
N GLN A 85 23.40 1.68 -12.42
CA GLN A 85 23.51 3.15 -12.35
C GLN A 85 22.17 3.81 -12.04
N GLU A 86 21.09 3.33 -12.67
CA GLU A 86 19.73 3.82 -12.37
C GLU A 86 19.32 3.48 -10.94
N VAL A 87 19.61 2.28 -10.48
CA VAL A 87 19.33 1.87 -9.08
C VAL A 87 20.08 2.79 -8.09
N LYS A 88 21.34 3.09 -8.36
CA LYS A 88 22.12 4.03 -7.53
C LYS A 88 21.52 5.43 -7.54
N ALA A 89 21.14 5.92 -8.72
CA ALA A 89 20.51 7.24 -8.86
C ALA A 89 19.15 7.31 -8.17
N ILE A 90 18.33 6.28 -8.32
CA ILE A 90 17.05 6.15 -7.64
C ILE A 90 17.25 6.17 -6.11
N ALA A 91 18.15 5.33 -5.59
CA ALA A 91 18.41 5.26 -4.16
C ALA A 91 18.88 6.62 -3.62
N ALA A 92 19.83 7.27 -4.31
CA ALA A 92 20.37 8.56 -3.90
C ALA A 92 19.36 9.73 -3.95
N SER A 93 18.21 9.55 -4.64
CA SER A 93 17.14 10.55 -4.64
C SER A 93 16.29 10.55 -3.37
N PHE A 94 16.53 9.62 -2.44
CA PHE A 94 15.86 9.54 -1.15
C PHE A 94 16.83 9.92 -0.03
N GLU A 95 16.33 10.62 0.97
CA GLU A 95 17.09 10.92 2.18
C GLU A 95 16.86 9.82 3.22
N ILE A 96 17.94 9.29 3.75
CA ILE A 96 17.92 8.21 4.74
C ILE A 96 18.53 8.74 6.04
N GLU A 97 17.76 8.67 7.10
CA GLU A 97 18.28 8.90 8.46
C GLU A 97 19.18 7.72 8.85
N ASP A 98 20.40 8.02 9.23
CA ASP A 98 21.43 7.05 9.60
C ASP A 98 22.12 7.49 10.91
N GLY A 99 22.86 6.61 11.52
CA GLY A 99 23.58 6.88 12.78
C GLY A 99 23.24 5.84 13.86
N PRO A 100 23.61 6.14 15.13
CA PRO A 100 24.32 7.34 15.53
C PRO A 100 25.77 7.38 15.05
N ASP A 101 26.31 8.58 14.85
CA ASP A 101 27.72 8.80 14.58
C ASP A 101 28.59 8.60 15.85
N SER A 102 29.88 8.90 15.75
CA SER A 102 30.83 8.77 16.90
C SER A 102 30.52 9.69 18.07
N GLN A 103 29.65 10.67 17.89
CA GLN A 103 29.21 11.64 18.90
C GLN A 103 27.83 11.30 19.46
N GLY A 104 27.16 10.28 18.89
CA GLY A 104 25.80 9.86 19.26
C GLY A 104 24.70 10.59 18.51
N GLU A 105 25.03 11.37 17.47
CA GLU A 105 24.08 12.17 16.71
C GLU A 105 23.53 11.40 15.50
N MET A 106 22.23 11.56 15.24
CA MET A 106 21.60 11.06 14.00
C MET A 106 21.84 12.05 12.87
N PHE A 107 22.10 11.54 11.69
CA PHE A 107 22.35 12.36 10.50
C PHE A 107 21.59 11.84 9.29
N THR A 108 21.40 12.72 8.31
CA THR A 108 20.74 12.36 7.06
C THR A 108 21.78 12.22 5.95
N ARG A 109 21.62 11.21 5.12
CA ARG A 109 22.46 10.98 3.93
C ARG A 109 21.64 10.53 2.74
N PRO A 110 22.18 10.68 1.51
CA PRO A 110 21.61 10.04 0.33
C PRO A 110 21.51 8.52 0.49
N GLY A 111 20.43 7.95 -0.01
CA GLY A 111 20.21 6.51 0.03
C GLY A 111 21.22 5.74 -0.81
N LYS A 112 21.45 4.49 -0.42
CA LYS A 112 22.31 3.51 -1.10
C LYS A 112 21.46 2.34 -1.59
N PRO A 113 21.91 1.56 -2.59
CA PRO A 113 21.18 0.39 -3.09
C PRO A 113 20.81 -0.65 -2.01
N SER A 114 21.57 -0.72 -0.92
CA SER A 114 21.30 -1.61 0.22
C SER A 114 20.20 -1.11 1.15
N ASP A 115 19.86 0.15 1.10
CA ASP A 115 18.84 0.72 2.00
C ASP A 115 17.44 0.23 1.61
N LYS A 116 16.56 0.22 2.61
CA LYS A 116 15.18 -0.19 2.45
C LYS A 116 14.31 0.99 2.02
N PHE A 117 13.23 0.69 1.32
CA PHE A 117 12.21 1.68 1.02
C PHE A 117 11.53 2.15 2.32
N LYS A 118 11.63 3.42 2.59
CA LYS A 118 10.91 4.08 3.69
C LYS A 118 9.76 4.92 3.12
N SER A 119 8.74 5.17 3.92
CA SER A 119 7.78 6.25 3.64
C SER A 119 8.47 7.59 3.82
N SER A 120 8.11 8.55 3.01
CA SER A 120 8.58 9.94 3.10
C SER A 120 8.02 10.61 4.34
#